data_5cb50292315f4d754096e6b4a063f7b8
#
_entry.id   5cb50292315f4d754096e6b4a063f7b8
#
_cell.length_a   1.000
_cell.length_b   1.000
_cell.length_c   1.000
_cell.angle_alpha   90.00
_cell.angle_beta   90.00
_cell.angle_gamma   90.00
#
_symmetry.space_group_name_H-M   'P 1'
#
loop_
_entity.id
_entity.type
_entity.pdbx_description
1 polymer ?
#
loop_
_entity_poly.entity_id
_entity_poly.type
_entity_poly.pdbx_seq_one_letter_code
_entity_poly.pdbx_strand_id
1 'polypeptide(L)'
;LNYAKIYEILISRAKTRVLFGQIEKHHIIPRSEGGSNKKDNKIELSPKEHHLCHLLLIRMGKCLKYCYRHVNVREYTRMKEDEKRKIKVRESRKMYKERNGLEFEEETPE
;
A
#
# COMPACT_ATOMS: atom_id res chain seq x y z
N LEU A 1 -2.64 1.87 -19.22
CA LEU A 1 -2.88 2.94 -18.24
C LEU A 1 -1.58 3.57 -17.77
N ASN A 2 -1.53 4.90 -17.78
CA ASN A 2 -0.38 5.63 -17.26
C ASN A 2 -0.59 5.90 -15.77
N TYR A 3 -0.12 5.00 -14.92
CA TYR A 3 -0.30 5.11 -13.47
C TYR A 3 0.41 6.34 -12.86
N ALA A 4 1.57 6.71 -13.39
CA ALA A 4 2.29 7.90 -12.94
C ALA A 4 1.47 9.17 -13.15
N LYS A 5 0.82 9.30 -14.30
CA LYS A 5 -0.03 10.44 -14.60
C LYS A 5 -1.29 10.48 -13.73
N ILE A 6 -1.90 9.35 -13.48
CA ILE A 6 -3.04 9.23 -12.57
C ILE A 6 -2.64 9.69 -11.17
N TYR A 7 -1.48 9.24 -10.69
CA TYR A 7 -0.92 9.65 -9.40
C TYR A 7 -0.70 11.17 -9.32
N GLU A 8 -0.07 11.76 -10.33
CA GLU A 8 0.15 13.20 -10.41
C GLU A 8 -1.16 14.00 -10.36
N ILE A 9 -2.18 13.56 -11.08
CA ILE A 9 -3.50 14.22 -11.09
C ILE A 9 -4.13 14.17 -9.71
N LEU A 10 -4.07 13.02 -9.04
CA LEU A 10 -4.62 12.84 -7.69
C LEU A 10 -3.92 13.76 -6.70
N ILE A 11 -2.59 13.81 -6.73
CA ILE A 11 -1.78 14.67 -5.86
C ILE A 11 -2.07 16.15 -6.14
N SER A 12 -2.15 16.56 -7.41
CA SER A 12 -2.44 17.94 -7.79
C SER A 12 -3.80 18.42 -7.28
N ARG A 13 -4.81 17.57 -7.38
CA ARG A 13 -6.15 17.87 -6.84
C ARG A 13 -6.13 18.02 -5.33
N ALA A 14 -5.40 17.14 -4.66
CA ALA A 14 -5.31 17.16 -3.20
C ALA A 14 -4.60 18.40 -2.66
N LYS A 15 -3.67 18.98 -3.40
CA LYS A 15 -2.95 20.21 -3.02
C LYS A 15 -3.84 21.44 -2.94
N THR A 16 -4.94 21.49 -3.68
CA THR A 16 -5.78 22.69 -3.85
C THR A 16 -7.12 22.60 -3.14
N ARG A 17 -7.34 21.58 -2.33
CA ARG A 17 -8.61 21.37 -1.65
C ARG A 17 -8.45 21.34 -0.13
N VAL A 18 -9.55 21.58 0.56
CA VAL A 18 -9.66 21.39 2.02
C VAL A 18 -10.42 20.09 2.28
N LEU A 19 -9.85 19.25 3.14
CA LEU A 19 -10.49 17.99 3.54
C LEU A 19 -11.23 18.16 4.88
N PHE A 20 -12.41 17.54 4.95
CA PHE A 20 -13.19 17.40 6.17
C PHE A 20 -13.23 15.93 6.57
N GLY A 21 -13.23 15.65 7.89
CA GLY A 21 -13.27 14.29 8.40
C GLY A 21 -11.88 13.73 8.69
N GLN A 22 -11.74 12.43 8.53
CA GLN A 22 -10.47 11.75 8.81
C GLN A 22 -9.43 12.07 7.74
N ILE A 23 -8.26 12.51 8.18
CA ILE A 23 -7.15 12.93 7.31
C ILE A 23 -5.92 12.09 7.64
N GLU A 24 -5.23 11.64 6.60
CA GLU A 24 -3.94 10.96 6.71
C GLU A 24 -2.90 11.71 5.88
N LYS A 25 -1.69 11.85 6.43
CA LYS A 25 -0.58 12.47 5.71
C LYS A 25 0.15 11.45 4.86
N HIS A 26 0.43 11.80 3.62
CA HIS A 26 1.08 10.95 2.64
C HIS A 26 2.34 11.62 2.12
N HIS A 27 3.44 10.85 2.01
CA HIS A 27 4.65 11.30 1.33
C HIS A 27 4.46 11.20 -0.18
N ILE A 28 4.55 12.33 -0.87
CA ILE A 28 4.35 12.40 -2.33
C ILE A 28 5.41 11.56 -3.04
N ILE A 29 6.67 11.81 -2.70
CA ILE A 29 7.78 10.94 -3.09
C ILE A 29 8.10 10.06 -1.89
N PRO A 30 7.98 8.73 -2.03
CA PRO A 30 8.27 7.82 -0.92
C PRO A 30 9.68 8.02 -0.38
N ARG A 31 9.85 7.87 0.93
CA ARG A 31 11.17 8.00 1.55
C ARG A 31 12.16 6.98 1.00
N SER A 32 11.70 5.79 0.65
CA SER A 32 12.52 4.76 0.01
C SER A 32 13.03 5.16 -1.39
N GLU A 33 12.36 6.14 -2.02
CA GLU A 33 12.72 6.70 -3.33
C GLU A 33 13.44 8.06 -3.20
N GLY A 34 13.93 8.38 -2.02
CA GLY A 34 14.65 9.62 -1.77
C GLY A 34 13.78 10.79 -1.33
N GLY A 35 12.51 10.57 -1.06
CA GLY A 35 11.60 11.62 -0.60
C GLY A 35 11.94 12.13 0.80
N SER A 36 11.80 13.44 0.99
CA SER A 36 12.06 14.10 2.28
C SER A 36 10.87 13.96 3.23
N ASN A 37 11.11 14.26 4.52
CA ASN A 37 10.05 14.35 5.52
C ASN A 37 9.56 15.80 5.73
N LYS A 38 9.87 16.69 4.80
CA LYS A 38 9.47 18.10 4.85
C LYS A 38 8.03 18.27 4.38
N LYS A 39 7.42 19.41 4.74
CA LYS A 39 6.03 19.73 4.40
C LYS A 39 5.76 19.72 2.89
N ASP A 40 6.71 20.13 2.07
CA ASP A 40 6.57 20.16 0.62
C ASP A 40 6.42 18.77 -0.01
N ASN A 41 6.86 17.73 0.69
CA ASN A 41 6.72 16.32 0.26
C ASN A 41 5.57 15.59 0.97
N LYS A 42 4.73 16.30 1.71
CA LYS A 42 3.58 15.69 2.40
C LYS A 42 2.29 16.30 1.90
N ILE A 43 1.26 15.48 1.82
CA ILE A 43 -0.08 15.91 1.41
C ILE A 43 -1.13 15.24 2.29
N GLU A 44 -2.20 15.96 2.56
CA GLU A 44 -3.33 15.43 3.31
C GLU A 44 -4.30 14.73 2.37
N LEU A 45 -4.62 13.49 2.67
CA LEU A 45 -5.52 12.63 1.90
C LEU A 45 -6.56 12.01 2.83
N SER A 46 -7.71 11.68 2.26
CA SER A 46 -8.63 10.76 2.95
C SER A 46 -8.02 9.38 3.05
N PRO A 47 -8.45 8.52 4.00
CA PRO A 47 -7.95 7.15 4.08
C PRO A 47 -8.08 6.37 2.78
N LYS A 48 -9.18 6.56 2.06
CA LYS A 48 -9.44 5.90 0.78
C LYS A 48 -8.46 6.35 -0.31
N GLU A 49 -8.19 7.64 -0.39
CA GLU A 49 -7.22 8.19 -1.34
C GLU A 49 -5.79 7.81 -1.02
N HIS A 50 -5.44 7.76 0.26
CA HIS A 50 -4.13 7.31 0.71
C HIS A 50 -3.87 5.86 0.30
N HIS A 51 -4.87 4.99 0.48
CA HIS A 51 -4.82 3.62 0.01
C HIS A 51 -4.62 3.55 -1.51
N LEU A 52 -5.38 4.33 -2.28
CA LEU A 52 -5.25 4.40 -3.73
C LEU A 52 -3.87 4.88 -4.16
N CYS A 53 -3.30 5.88 -3.49
CA CYS A 53 -1.95 6.36 -3.77
C CYS A 53 -0.90 5.26 -3.61
N HIS A 54 -0.98 4.46 -2.56
CA HIS A 54 -0.06 3.33 -2.36
C HIS A 54 -0.24 2.24 -3.42
N LEU A 55 -1.47 1.97 -3.85
CA LEU A 55 -1.73 1.05 -4.97
C LEU A 55 -1.09 1.56 -6.27
N LEU A 56 -1.23 2.84 -6.55
CA LEU A 56 -0.63 3.47 -7.73
C LEU A 56 0.91 3.41 -7.68
N LEU A 57 1.51 3.67 -6.54
CA LEU A 57 2.96 3.57 -6.35
C LEU A 57 3.46 2.15 -6.61
N ILE A 58 2.73 1.14 -6.16
CA ILE A 58 3.05 -0.27 -6.45
C ILE A 58 3.00 -0.52 -7.96
N ARG A 59 1.98 -0.04 -8.65
CA ARG A 59 1.83 -0.17 -10.11
C ARG A 59 2.92 0.55 -10.89
N MET A 60 3.48 1.60 -10.31
CA MET A 60 4.62 2.33 -10.86
C MET A 60 5.97 1.65 -10.56
N GLY A 61 5.99 0.58 -9.79
CA GLY A 61 7.21 -0.11 -9.36
C GLY A 61 7.97 0.63 -8.26
N LYS A 62 7.30 1.49 -7.51
CA LYS A 62 7.91 2.34 -6.50
C LYS A 62 7.49 1.93 -5.10
N CYS A 63 8.38 2.16 -4.09
CA CYS A 63 8.07 1.97 -2.68
C CYS A 63 7.46 0.60 -2.35
N LEU A 64 7.93 -0.47 -3.01
CA LEU A 64 7.26 -1.77 -2.99
C LEU A 64 7.06 -2.32 -1.58
N LYS A 65 8.10 -2.32 -0.75
CA LYS A 65 8.04 -2.91 0.59
C LYS A 65 7.01 -2.23 1.50
N TYR A 66 7.08 -0.92 1.62
CA TYR A 66 6.21 -0.14 2.51
C TYR A 66 4.79 -0.01 1.97
N CYS A 67 4.65 0.14 0.66
CA CYS A 67 3.34 0.25 0.02
C CYS A 67 2.57 -1.06 0.10
N TYR A 68 3.19 -2.20 -0.13
CA TYR A 68 2.57 -3.50 0.06
C TYR A 68 2.12 -3.72 1.50
N ARG A 69 2.96 -3.35 2.46
CA ARG A 69 2.59 -3.45 3.88
C ARG A 69 1.37 -2.59 4.19
N HIS A 70 1.35 -1.36 3.73
CA HIS A 70 0.23 -0.43 3.93
C HIS A 70 -1.08 -0.98 3.34
N VAL A 71 -1.04 -1.42 2.08
CA VAL A 71 -2.18 -1.97 1.36
C VAL A 71 -2.69 -3.25 2.04
N ASN A 72 -1.79 -4.16 2.37
CA ASN A 72 -2.15 -5.43 2.99
C ASN A 72 -2.78 -5.24 4.37
N VAL A 73 -2.28 -4.32 5.18
CA VAL A 73 -2.87 -4.02 6.49
C VAL A 73 -4.28 -3.47 6.33
N ARG A 74 -4.53 -2.57 5.39
CA ARG A 74 -5.87 -2.02 5.15
C ARG A 74 -6.84 -3.07 4.63
N GLU A 75 -6.43 -3.87 3.68
CA GLU A 75 -7.26 -4.95 3.15
C GLU A 75 -7.56 -5.99 4.23
N TYR A 76 -6.56 -6.34 5.01
CA TYR A 76 -6.71 -7.26 6.13
C TYR A 76 -7.73 -6.74 7.15
N THR A 77 -7.70 -5.44 7.45
CA THR A 77 -8.65 -4.83 8.40
C THR A 77 -10.09 -4.88 7.89
N ARG A 78 -10.30 -4.89 6.58
CA ARG A 78 -11.64 -4.99 5.97
C ARG A 78 -12.18 -6.41 5.91
N MET A 79 -11.33 -7.42 6.03
CA MET A 79 -11.71 -8.82 5.91
C MET A 79 -12.48 -9.32 7.11
N LYS A 80 -13.31 -10.33 6.89
CA LYS A 80 -13.95 -11.08 7.97
C LYS A 80 -12.93 -11.94 8.71
N GLU A 81 -13.19 -12.24 9.97
CA GLU A 81 -12.25 -12.98 10.82
C GLU A 81 -11.81 -14.33 10.24
N ASP A 82 -12.70 -15.06 9.57
CA ASP A 82 -12.35 -16.34 8.95
C ASP A 82 -11.33 -16.17 7.81
N GLU A 83 -11.50 -15.13 7.00
CA GLU A 83 -10.59 -14.82 5.91
C GLU A 83 -9.22 -14.40 6.45
N LYS A 84 -9.19 -13.59 7.50
CA LYS A 84 -7.97 -13.18 8.20
C LYS A 84 -7.19 -14.39 8.71
N ARG A 85 -7.88 -15.35 9.29
CA ARG A 85 -7.29 -16.58 9.81
C ARG A 85 -6.66 -17.42 8.70
N LYS A 86 -7.34 -17.56 7.56
CA LYS A 86 -6.84 -18.28 6.39
C LYS A 86 -5.57 -17.64 5.84
N ILE A 87 -5.53 -16.31 5.77
CA ILE A 87 -4.35 -15.57 5.29
C ILE A 87 -3.17 -15.78 6.23
N LYS A 88 -3.38 -15.67 7.54
CA LYS A 88 -2.31 -15.90 8.54
C LYS A 88 -1.71 -17.30 8.42
N VAL A 89 -2.54 -18.31 8.26
CA VAL A 89 -2.09 -19.68 8.09
C VAL A 89 -1.25 -19.85 6.82
N ARG A 90 -1.71 -19.25 5.70
CA ARG A 90 -0.99 -19.29 4.43
C ARG A 90 0.38 -18.60 4.54
N GLU A 91 0.43 -17.41 5.13
CA GLU A 91 1.68 -16.66 5.32
C GLU A 91 2.65 -17.41 6.24
N SER A 92 2.16 -18.00 7.31
CA SER A 92 2.98 -18.80 8.23
C SER A 92 3.59 -20.01 7.54
N ARG A 93 2.82 -20.71 6.69
CA ARG A 93 3.33 -21.83 5.89
C ARG A 93 4.38 -21.38 4.89
N LYS A 94 4.16 -20.25 4.24
CA LYS A 94 5.13 -19.66 3.30
C LYS A 94 6.44 -19.34 3.99
N MET A 95 6.39 -18.65 5.13
CA MET A 95 7.56 -18.30 5.93
C MET A 95 8.31 -19.53 6.42
N TYR A 96 7.59 -20.57 6.84
CA TYR A 96 8.17 -21.83 7.28
C TYR A 96 8.95 -22.49 6.15
N LYS A 97 8.37 -22.60 4.95
CA LYS A 97 9.00 -23.19 3.78
C LYS A 97 10.26 -22.41 3.37
N GLU A 98 10.18 -21.11 3.33
CA GLU A 98 11.33 -20.23 3.01
C GLU A 98 12.47 -20.40 4.03
N ARG A 99 12.14 -20.39 5.32
CA ARG A 99 13.11 -20.54 6.42
C ARG A 99 13.84 -21.89 6.39
N ASN A 100 13.16 -22.96 5.99
CA ASN A 100 13.72 -24.31 5.97
C ASN A 100 14.26 -24.73 4.60
N GLY A 101 14.32 -23.80 3.63
CA GLY A 101 14.85 -24.07 2.30
C GLY A 101 14.00 -25.01 1.46
N LEU A 102 12.73 -25.15 1.79
CA LEU A 102 11.78 -25.96 1.02
C LEU A 102 11.29 -25.17 -0.19
N GLU A 103 11.10 -25.89 -1.32
CA GLU A 103 10.51 -25.28 -2.50
C GLU A 103 9.07 -24.85 -2.20
N PHE A 104 8.78 -23.60 -2.58
CA PHE A 104 7.45 -23.05 -2.45
C PHE A 104 6.64 -23.36 -3.71
N GLU A 105 5.72 -24.31 -3.60
CA GLU A 105 4.70 -24.51 -4.63
C GLU A 105 3.54 -23.58 -4.33
N GLU A 106 3.25 -22.68 -5.27
CA GLU A 106 2.05 -21.88 -5.20
C GLU A 106 0.84 -22.80 -5.32
N GLU A 107 0.11 -22.96 -4.23
CA GLU A 107 -1.23 -23.52 -4.31
C GLU A 107 -2.09 -22.48 -5.02
N THR A 108 -2.42 -22.75 -6.29
CA THR A 108 -3.42 -21.98 -6.99
C THR A 108 -4.75 -22.16 -6.25
N PRO A 109 -5.37 -21.06 -5.79
CA PRO A 109 -6.70 -21.17 -5.19
C PRO A 109 -7.67 -21.70 -6.25
N GLU A 110 -8.27 -22.79 -5.94
CA GLU A 110 -9.41 -23.26 -6.72
C GLU A 110 -10.59 -22.34 -6.56
#